data_ed0ff2553ba708aed7f9928c3fcbbafe
#
_entry.id   ed0ff2553ba708aed7f9928c3fcbbafe
#
_cell.length_a   1.000
_cell.length_b   1.000
_cell.length_c   1.000
_cell.angle_alpha   90.00
_cell.angle_beta   90.00
_cell.angle_gamma   90.00
#
_symmetry.space_group_name_H-M   'P 1'
#
loop_
_entity.id
_entity.type
_entity.pdbx_description
1 polymer ?
#
loop_
_entity_poly.entity_id
_entity_poly.type
_entity_poly.pdbx_seq_one_letter_code
_entity_poly.pdbx_strand_id
1 'polypeptide(L)'
;FNITQNTQKSSFWLIFSPQKSFQFRPLFAIIQGLLKSLYFFMADNKTSGYSAEDISVLEGLEPVRKRPGMYIGSTGPDGLHHLIKEIFDNSRDEAMAGHSDYIEIALLPGNLVRIVDNGRGIPVDTHSKTKVSALETILTVLHAGGKFGGKDKGYKVSGGLHGVGASVVNALSIRMKAEVHRDGGKYIQEYKQGKPKAKVKMVEKSKLRGTIISFEPDVEIFKEVKFDWNRIVHHYREQAYLVKKLRISLIDARDYAGKIPEDGYFYFKELGLEAPSTTFYFEGGIVSMVAHYNKDQKKVQDKIFYVDKDVPGDINVEIALQYVDDITEHIL
;
A
#
# COMPACT_ATOMS: atom_id res chain seq x y z
N PHE A 1 4.60 -24.06 39.25
CA PHE A 1 5.77 -24.96 39.18
C PHE A 1 6.99 -24.16 39.54
N ASN A 2 7.53 -24.38 40.74
CA ASN A 2 8.79 -23.84 41.24
C ASN A 2 9.95 -24.66 40.68
N ILE A 3 10.92 -24.00 40.02
CA ILE A 3 12.22 -24.58 39.70
C ILE A 3 13.24 -23.90 40.60
N THR A 4 13.68 -24.63 41.64
CA THR A 4 14.82 -24.28 42.49
C THR A 4 16.11 -24.56 41.75
N GLN A 5 16.95 -23.54 41.59
CA GLN A 5 18.31 -23.71 41.12
C GLN A 5 19.18 -24.32 42.22
N ASN A 6 19.79 -25.45 41.91
CA ASN A 6 20.76 -26.13 42.76
C ASN A 6 22.16 -25.84 42.22
N THR A 7 22.86 -24.94 42.90
CA THR A 7 24.26 -24.62 42.59
C THR A 7 25.16 -25.57 43.38
N GLN A 8 25.70 -26.60 42.75
CA GLN A 8 26.81 -27.40 43.30
C GLN A 8 28.11 -26.67 43.09
N LYS A 9 28.70 -26.22 44.23
CA LYS A 9 30.09 -25.81 44.30
C LYS A 9 30.99 -27.05 44.42
N SER A 10 31.73 -27.39 43.37
CA SER A 10 32.78 -28.38 43.42
C SER A 10 34.07 -27.72 43.91
N SER A 11 34.48 -28.00 45.13
CA SER A 11 35.76 -27.59 45.67
C SER A 11 36.81 -28.64 45.32
N PHE A 12 37.82 -28.24 44.53
CA PHE A 12 38.99 -29.11 44.26
C PHE A 12 40.06 -28.79 45.30
N TRP A 13 40.45 -29.79 46.10
CA TRP A 13 41.57 -29.74 46.99
C TRP A 13 42.76 -30.44 46.33
N LEU A 14 43.86 -29.70 46.08
CA LEU A 14 45.16 -30.25 45.67
C LEU A 14 46.00 -30.48 46.93
N ILE A 15 46.26 -31.77 47.24
CA ILE A 15 47.15 -32.16 48.31
C ILE A 15 48.58 -32.23 47.74
N PHE A 16 49.48 -31.36 48.21
CA PHE A 16 50.92 -31.40 47.87
C PHE A 16 51.69 -32.16 48.93
N SER A 17 52.38 -33.21 48.50
CA SER A 17 53.39 -33.92 49.31
C SER A 17 54.74 -33.22 49.09
N PRO A 18 55.51 -32.91 50.15
CA PRO A 18 56.80 -32.19 50.05
C PRO A 18 57.93 -33.17 49.84
N GLN A 19 58.31 -33.43 48.59
CA GLN A 19 59.67 -33.91 48.29
C GLN A 19 59.98 -33.90 46.82
N LYS A 20 60.80 -32.93 46.41
CA LYS A 20 61.85 -32.86 45.43
C LYS A 20 61.86 -31.51 44.74
N SER A 21 63.01 -30.78 44.88
CA SER A 21 63.31 -29.53 44.25
C SER A 21 63.32 -29.64 42.71
N PHE A 22 62.21 -29.31 42.08
CA PHE A 22 62.11 -29.16 40.63
C PHE A 22 62.05 -27.66 40.30
N GLN A 23 62.90 -27.22 39.39
CA GLN A 23 62.97 -25.81 38.98
C GLN A 23 61.69 -25.40 38.22
N PHE A 24 60.80 -24.74 38.91
CA PHE A 24 59.49 -24.31 38.36
C PHE A 24 59.56 -23.00 37.58
N ARG A 25 60.71 -22.51 37.16
CA ARG A 25 60.85 -21.24 36.42
C ARG A 25 60.15 -21.21 35.05
N PRO A 26 60.20 -22.28 34.22
CA PRO A 26 59.52 -22.18 32.90
C PRO A 26 58.00 -22.30 33.00
N LEU A 27 57.45 -23.04 33.94
CA LEU A 27 55.98 -23.25 34.05
C LEU A 27 55.26 -21.99 34.51
N PHE A 28 55.89 -21.22 35.44
CA PHE A 28 55.31 -19.97 35.94
C PHE A 28 55.29 -18.87 34.87
N ALA A 29 56.31 -18.83 34.01
CA ALA A 29 56.32 -17.92 32.86
C ALA A 29 55.27 -18.25 31.81
N ILE A 30 55.03 -19.53 31.57
CA ILE A 30 53.96 -19.99 30.66
C ILE A 30 52.59 -19.67 31.23
N ILE A 31 52.36 -19.92 32.52
CA ILE A 31 51.07 -19.59 33.19
C ILE A 31 50.84 -18.07 33.22
N GLN A 32 51.86 -17.25 33.47
CA GLN A 32 51.75 -15.79 33.38
C GLN A 32 51.46 -15.32 31.94
N GLY A 33 52.05 -15.95 30.94
CA GLY A 33 51.76 -15.70 29.52
C GLY A 33 50.34 -16.05 29.14
N LEU A 34 49.86 -17.20 29.60
CA LEU A 34 48.49 -17.64 29.36
C LEU A 34 47.47 -16.76 30.11
N LEU A 35 47.76 -16.38 31.35
CA LEU A 35 46.91 -15.46 32.13
C LEU A 35 46.87 -14.06 31.52
N LYS A 36 48.00 -13.54 31.00
CA LYS A 36 48.02 -12.26 30.26
C LYS A 36 47.24 -12.36 28.94
N SER A 37 47.39 -13.46 28.22
CA SER A 37 46.64 -13.69 26.97
C SER A 37 45.16 -13.83 27.25
N LEU A 38 44.78 -14.54 28.33
CA LEU A 38 43.37 -14.68 28.76
C LEU A 38 42.81 -13.34 29.24
N TYR A 39 43.59 -12.56 29.97
CA TYR A 39 43.17 -11.21 30.39
C TYR A 39 43.03 -10.24 29.21
N PHE A 40 43.90 -10.34 28.20
CA PHE A 40 43.81 -9.57 26.96
C PHE A 40 42.58 -10.01 26.14
N PHE A 41 42.31 -11.31 26.09
CA PHE A 41 41.12 -11.85 25.42
C PHE A 41 39.80 -11.51 26.16
N MET A 42 39.86 -11.39 27.50
CA MET A 42 38.70 -10.96 28.30
C MET A 42 38.56 -9.43 28.36
N ALA A 43 39.63 -8.68 28.17
CA ALA A 43 39.59 -7.21 28.13
C ALA A 43 39.14 -6.66 26.77
N ASP A 44 39.26 -7.46 25.67
CA ASP A 44 38.79 -7.09 24.34
C ASP A 44 37.35 -7.52 24.05
N ASN A 45 36.70 -8.19 25.01
CA ASN A 45 35.25 -8.24 25.07
C ASN A 45 34.71 -6.88 25.58
N LYS A 46 34.94 -5.81 24.82
CA LYS A 46 33.93 -4.76 24.70
C LYS A 46 32.68 -5.47 24.23
N THR A 47 31.81 -5.85 25.16
CA THR A 47 30.42 -6.03 24.86
C THR A 47 30.06 -4.90 23.93
N SER A 48 29.81 -5.17 22.67
CA SER A 48 29.24 -4.20 21.75
C SER A 48 27.98 -3.72 22.44
N GLY A 49 28.14 -2.63 23.17
CA GLY A 49 27.11 -2.16 24.07
C GLY A 49 25.94 -1.67 23.22
N TYR A 50 24.99 -2.57 22.94
CA TYR A 50 23.68 -2.16 22.45
C TYR A 50 23.09 -1.25 23.52
N SER A 51 23.05 0.03 23.23
CA SER A 51 22.59 1.09 24.13
C SER A 51 21.32 1.74 23.60
N ALA A 52 20.69 2.55 24.40
CA ALA A 52 19.51 3.32 23.96
C ALA A 52 19.82 4.24 22.76
N GLU A 53 21.08 4.67 22.60
CA GLU A 53 21.55 5.50 21.49
C GLU A 53 21.59 4.75 20.15
N ASP A 54 21.66 3.41 20.18
CA ASP A 54 21.61 2.56 18.99
C ASP A 54 20.19 2.36 18.47
N ILE A 55 19.18 2.78 19.24
CA ILE A 55 17.76 2.70 18.86
C ILE A 55 17.41 3.96 18.07
N SER A 56 17.29 3.80 16.74
CA SER A 56 16.79 4.88 15.88
C SER A 56 15.26 4.88 15.81
N VAL A 57 14.64 6.01 16.08
CA VAL A 57 13.20 6.23 15.88
C VAL A 57 12.98 6.90 14.53
N LEU A 58 12.13 6.29 13.69
CA LEU A 58 11.75 6.84 12.40
C LEU A 58 10.41 7.56 12.52
N GLU A 59 10.31 8.76 11.98
CA GLU A 59 9.11 9.58 12.05
C GLU A 59 8.42 9.73 10.70
N GLY A 60 7.13 10.02 10.72
CA GLY A 60 6.32 10.32 9.54
C GLY A 60 6.30 9.16 8.52
N LEU A 61 6.72 9.44 7.28
CA LEU A 61 6.76 8.47 6.18
C LEU A 61 8.17 7.86 5.94
N GLU A 62 9.14 8.16 6.78
CA GLU A 62 10.49 7.59 6.67
C GLU A 62 10.52 6.06 6.82
N PRO A 63 9.74 5.45 7.75
CA PRO A 63 9.63 3.99 7.85
C PRO A 63 9.20 3.33 6.55
N VAL A 64 8.28 3.96 5.81
CA VAL A 64 7.77 3.46 4.52
C VAL A 64 8.90 3.41 3.49
N ARG A 65 9.69 4.46 3.37
CA ARG A 65 10.82 4.52 2.43
C ARG A 65 11.95 3.57 2.80
N LYS A 66 12.24 3.40 4.10
CA LYS A 66 13.29 2.47 4.58
C LYS A 66 12.88 1.00 4.46
N ARG A 67 11.61 0.68 4.60
CA ARG A 67 11.09 -0.69 4.60
C ARG A 67 9.83 -0.82 3.74
N PRO A 68 9.90 -0.50 2.43
CA PRO A 68 8.72 -0.47 1.56
C PRO A 68 7.99 -1.82 1.50
N GLY A 69 8.72 -2.94 1.53
CA GLY A 69 8.13 -4.28 1.51
C GLY A 69 7.15 -4.56 2.65
N MET A 70 7.26 -3.88 3.79
CA MET A 70 6.30 -4.01 4.91
C MET A 70 4.92 -3.43 4.56
N TYR A 71 4.84 -2.51 3.61
CA TYR A 71 3.60 -1.80 3.25
C TYR A 71 3.01 -2.26 1.92
N ILE A 72 3.86 -2.63 0.96
CA ILE A 72 3.44 -3.01 -0.40
C ILE A 72 3.86 -4.44 -0.78
N GLY A 73 4.31 -5.24 0.18
CA GLY A 73 4.71 -6.64 0.01
C GLY A 73 6.08 -6.81 -0.64
N SER A 74 6.40 -6.09 -1.69
CA SER A 74 7.69 -6.16 -2.39
C SER A 74 8.04 -4.84 -3.07
N THR A 75 9.27 -4.69 -3.56
CA THR A 75 9.71 -3.59 -4.43
C THR A 75 9.87 -4.04 -5.90
N GLY A 76 9.39 -5.23 -6.21
CA GLY A 76 9.30 -5.76 -7.56
C GLY A 76 7.98 -5.38 -8.27
N PRO A 77 7.65 -6.08 -9.38
CA PRO A 77 6.45 -5.80 -10.18
C PRO A 77 5.14 -5.80 -9.36
N ASP A 78 4.99 -6.71 -8.39
CA ASP A 78 3.79 -6.78 -7.56
C ASP A 78 3.61 -5.53 -6.69
N GLY A 79 4.66 -5.09 -6.00
CA GLY A 79 4.62 -3.87 -5.22
C GLY A 79 4.43 -2.63 -6.07
N LEU A 80 4.98 -2.60 -7.29
CA LEU A 80 4.77 -1.51 -8.23
C LEU A 80 3.29 -1.38 -8.61
N HIS A 81 2.63 -2.49 -9.00
CA HIS A 81 1.20 -2.50 -9.33
C HIS A 81 0.33 -2.22 -8.10
N HIS A 82 0.81 -2.56 -6.90
CA HIS A 82 0.11 -2.25 -5.65
C HIS A 82 -0.09 -0.74 -5.42
N LEU A 83 0.83 0.10 -5.93
CA LEU A 83 0.66 1.56 -5.86
C LEU A 83 -0.61 2.03 -6.60
N ILE A 84 -0.87 1.49 -7.80
CA ILE A 84 -2.10 1.80 -8.55
C ILE A 84 -3.31 1.32 -7.76
N LYS A 85 -3.24 0.11 -7.21
CA LYS A 85 -4.34 -0.48 -6.43
C LYS A 85 -4.72 0.39 -5.23
N GLU A 86 -3.77 0.89 -4.45
CA GLU A 86 -4.05 1.71 -3.27
C GLU A 86 -4.78 3.01 -3.59
N ILE A 87 -4.43 3.68 -4.69
CA ILE A 87 -5.14 4.89 -5.11
C ILE A 87 -6.51 4.54 -5.70
N PHE A 88 -6.60 3.49 -6.53
CA PHE A 88 -7.86 3.01 -7.10
C PHE A 88 -8.85 2.58 -6.00
N ASP A 89 -8.40 1.86 -4.97
CA ASP A 89 -9.25 1.41 -3.87
C ASP A 89 -9.94 2.58 -3.15
N ASN A 90 -9.29 3.76 -3.07
CA ASN A 90 -9.92 4.95 -2.53
C ASN A 90 -11.05 5.47 -3.43
N SER A 91 -10.84 5.48 -4.76
CA SER A 91 -11.85 5.86 -5.75
C SER A 91 -13.00 4.85 -5.80
N ARG A 92 -12.70 3.54 -5.67
CA ARG A 92 -13.69 2.48 -5.58
C ARG A 92 -14.56 2.62 -4.33
N ASP A 93 -13.96 2.98 -3.20
CA ASP A 93 -14.72 3.19 -1.96
C ASP A 93 -15.71 4.36 -2.08
N GLU A 94 -15.37 5.43 -2.84
CA GLU A 94 -16.34 6.48 -3.21
C GLU A 94 -17.49 5.93 -4.05
N ALA A 95 -17.20 5.00 -4.98
CA ALA A 95 -18.23 4.37 -5.79
C ALA A 95 -19.12 3.42 -4.97
N MET A 96 -18.55 2.60 -4.09
CA MET A 96 -19.28 1.73 -3.17
C MET A 96 -20.17 2.52 -2.21
N ALA A 97 -19.76 3.74 -1.82
CA ALA A 97 -20.57 4.66 -1.04
C ALA A 97 -21.63 5.40 -1.87
N GLY A 98 -21.73 5.14 -3.18
CA GLY A 98 -22.71 5.74 -4.09
C GLY A 98 -22.39 7.18 -4.50
N HIS A 99 -21.14 7.62 -4.33
CA HIS A 99 -20.72 8.99 -4.63
C HIS A 99 -19.96 9.13 -5.96
N SER A 100 -19.50 8.02 -6.54
CA SER A 100 -18.78 7.97 -7.82
C SER A 100 -19.38 6.88 -8.70
N ASP A 101 -19.41 7.10 -10.00
CA ASP A 101 -19.83 6.12 -11.03
C ASP A 101 -18.79 5.98 -12.15
N TYR A 102 -17.69 6.73 -12.06
CA TYR A 102 -16.63 6.71 -13.08
C TYR A 102 -15.25 6.84 -12.46
N ILE A 103 -14.35 5.92 -12.87
CA ILE A 103 -12.93 5.95 -12.54
C ILE A 103 -12.13 5.83 -13.84
N GLU A 104 -11.11 6.67 -14.00
CA GLU A 104 -10.15 6.58 -15.10
C GLU A 104 -8.75 6.33 -14.57
N ILE A 105 -8.04 5.38 -15.16
CA ILE A 105 -6.62 5.10 -14.90
C ILE A 105 -5.85 5.31 -16.20
N ALA A 106 -4.88 6.19 -16.19
CA ALA A 106 -4.01 6.45 -17.33
C ALA A 106 -2.53 6.20 -16.95
N LEU A 107 -1.86 5.40 -17.78
CA LEU A 107 -0.41 5.27 -17.78
C LEU A 107 0.15 6.26 -18.79
N LEU A 108 1.04 7.13 -18.37
CA LEU A 108 1.53 8.25 -19.14
C LEU A 108 3.05 8.15 -19.37
N PRO A 109 3.62 8.88 -20.36
CA PRO A 109 5.06 8.94 -20.54
C PRO A 109 5.80 9.32 -19.25
N GLY A 110 7.02 8.83 -19.07
CA GLY A 110 7.83 9.10 -17.88
C GLY A 110 7.37 8.35 -16.64
N ASN A 111 6.72 7.18 -16.81
CA ASN A 111 6.22 6.34 -15.70
C ASN A 111 5.17 7.03 -14.81
N LEU A 112 4.55 8.08 -15.29
CA LEU A 112 3.50 8.78 -14.57
C LEU A 112 2.19 7.98 -14.64
N VAL A 113 1.60 7.71 -13.49
CA VAL A 113 0.26 7.14 -13.36
C VAL A 113 -0.69 8.22 -12.93
N ARG A 114 -1.87 8.28 -13.55
CA ARG A 114 -2.94 9.22 -13.21
C ARG A 114 -4.24 8.45 -12.97
N ILE A 115 -4.86 8.69 -11.82
CA ILE A 115 -6.13 8.07 -11.43
C ILE A 115 -7.11 9.16 -11.07
N VAL A 116 -8.31 9.06 -11.63
CA VAL A 116 -9.38 10.06 -11.50
C VAL A 116 -10.66 9.37 -11.05
N ASP A 117 -11.39 9.99 -10.15
CA ASP A 117 -12.77 9.66 -9.84
C ASP A 117 -13.66 10.91 -9.84
N ASN A 118 -14.95 10.73 -10.02
CA ASN A 118 -15.98 11.78 -9.91
C ASN A 118 -16.72 11.75 -8.57
N GLY A 119 -16.05 11.27 -7.53
CA GLY A 119 -16.55 11.23 -6.16
C GLY A 119 -16.75 12.61 -5.52
N ARG A 120 -16.84 12.65 -4.20
CA ARG A 120 -17.03 13.91 -3.44
C ARG A 120 -15.81 14.82 -3.46
N GLY A 121 -14.64 14.30 -3.83
CA GLY A 121 -13.36 14.96 -3.65
C GLY A 121 -12.87 14.92 -2.18
N ILE A 122 -11.58 14.67 -2.00
CA ILE A 122 -10.96 14.64 -0.66
C ILE A 122 -11.16 16.01 0.02
N PRO A 123 -11.53 16.05 1.33
CA PRO A 123 -11.68 17.32 2.06
C PRO A 123 -10.36 18.13 2.06
N VAL A 124 -10.48 19.45 1.85
CA VAL A 124 -9.34 20.37 1.82
C VAL A 124 -9.30 21.31 3.02
N ASP A 125 -10.33 21.23 3.87
CA ASP A 125 -10.42 22.01 5.11
C ASP A 125 -9.32 21.62 6.09
N THR A 126 -8.99 22.54 7.01
CA THR A 126 -7.99 22.29 8.06
C THR A 126 -8.47 21.22 9.03
N HIS A 127 -7.70 20.15 9.16
CA HIS A 127 -7.97 19.07 10.09
C HIS A 127 -7.65 19.48 11.53
N SER A 128 -8.59 19.24 12.46
CA SER A 128 -8.51 19.75 13.83
C SER A 128 -7.29 19.31 14.64
N LYS A 129 -6.81 18.07 14.41
CA LYS A 129 -5.66 17.51 15.14
C LYS A 129 -4.32 17.87 14.47
N THR A 130 -4.20 17.72 13.15
CA THR A 130 -2.92 17.88 12.43
C THR A 130 -2.61 19.35 12.09
N LYS A 131 -3.62 20.24 12.15
CA LYS A 131 -3.51 21.69 11.83
C LYS A 131 -3.10 21.98 10.37
N VAL A 132 -3.07 20.97 9.51
CA VAL A 132 -2.93 21.08 8.05
C VAL A 132 -4.22 20.63 7.37
N SER A 133 -4.33 20.71 6.06
CA SER A 133 -5.53 20.27 5.35
C SER A 133 -5.78 18.75 5.54
N ALA A 134 -7.04 18.32 5.43
CA ALA A 134 -7.37 16.91 5.46
C ALA A 134 -6.70 16.18 4.29
N LEU A 135 -6.59 16.80 3.10
CA LEU A 135 -5.84 16.28 1.95
C LEU A 135 -4.37 16.00 2.32
N GLU A 136 -3.68 16.99 2.91
CA GLU A 136 -2.30 16.83 3.35
C GLU A 136 -2.20 15.73 4.42
N THR A 137 -3.11 15.71 5.38
CA THR A 137 -3.14 14.68 6.43
C THR A 137 -3.25 13.27 5.86
N ILE A 138 -4.17 13.02 4.91
CA ILE A 138 -4.36 11.70 4.29
C ILE A 138 -3.14 11.27 3.49
N LEU A 139 -2.43 12.21 2.86
CA LEU A 139 -1.28 11.92 2.01
C LEU A 139 0.07 11.90 2.75
N THR A 140 0.15 12.38 3.99
CA THR A 140 1.43 12.48 4.72
C THR A 140 1.44 11.80 6.09
N VAL A 141 0.29 11.36 6.61
CA VAL A 141 0.20 10.73 7.92
C VAL A 141 -0.28 9.29 7.76
N LEU A 142 0.45 8.34 8.33
CA LEU A 142 0.01 6.95 8.41
C LEU A 142 -1.19 6.82 9.34
N HIS A 143 -2.09 5.89 9.03
CA HIS A 143 -3.31 5.65 9.78
C HIS A 143 -4.22 6.89 9.89
N ALA A 144 -4.22 7.71 8.84
CA ALA A 144 -5.14 8.83 8.68
C ALA A 144 -6.17 8.51 7.58
N GLY A 145 -7.45 8.69 7.89
CA GLY A 145 -8.52 8.48 6.91
C GLY A 145 -9.91 8.56 7.50
N GLY A 146 -10.90 8.87 6.68
CA GLY A 146 -12.32 8.97 7.06
C GLY A 146 -13.00 7.63 7.33
N LYS A 147 -12.29 6.51 7.15
CA LYS A 147 -12.82 5.14 7.26
C LYS A 147 -12.69 4.54 8.67
N PHE A 148 -11.98 5.20 9.59
CA PHE A 148 -11.81 4.77 10.99
C PHE A 148 -12.95 5.20 11.93
N GLY A 149 -13.96 5.89 11.46
CA GLY A 149 -15.05 6.41 12.29
C GLY A 149 -16.27 5.49 12.22
N GLY A 150 -16.89 5.18 13.40
CA GLY A 150 -18.09 4.35 13.53
C GLY A 150 -19.29 4.80 12.68
N LYS A 151 -20.45 4.20 12.90
CA LYS A 151 -21.70 4.18 12.08
C LYS A 151 -22.15 5.48 11.39
N ASP A 152 -21.67 6.66 11.80
CA ASP A 152 -22.13 7.95 11.30
C ASP A 152 -21.12 8.67 10.38
N LYS A 153 -20.02 8.04 9.97
CA LYS A 153 -18.95 8.72 9.22
C LYS A 153 -18.66 8.09 7.86
N GLY A 154 -19.40 8.54 6.87
CA GLY A 154 -18.99 8.63 5.47
C GLY A 154 -18.92 7.35 4.64
N TYR A 155 -18.59 6.18 5.20
CA TYR A 155 -18.50 4.92 4.49
C TYR A 155 -19.09 3.77 5.30
N LYS A 156 -20.13 3.12 4.78
CA LYS A 156 -20.73 1.90 5.38
C LYS A 156 -19.89 0.66 5.07
N VAL A 157 -19.34 0.60 3.87
CA VAL A 157 -18.46 -0.47 3.38
C VAL A 157 -17.23 0.19 2.75
N SER A 158 -16.04 -0.32 3.01
CA SER A 158 -14.81 0.16 2.39
C SER A 158 -13.81 -0.97 2.22
N GLY A 159 -13.11 -1.01 1.08
CA GLY A 159 -12.02 -1.95 0.82
C GLY A 159 -10.71 -1.55 1.49
N GLY A 160 -10.52 -0.28 1.79
CA GLY A 160 -9.35 0.25 2.49
C GLY A 160 -9.56 0.28 4.00
N LEU A 161 -8.96 -0.67 4.73
CA LEU A 161 -9.13 -0.81 6.18
C LEU A 161 -8.01 -0.18 7.00
N HIS A 162 -6.84 0.08 6.43
CA HIS A 162 -5.62 0.43 7.18
C HIS A 162 -5.32 1.93 7.23
N GLY A 163 -5.91 2.75 6.31
CA GLY A 163 -5.69 4.20 6.25
C GLY A 163 -4.24 4.60 5.96
N VAL A 164 -3.51 3.77 5.22
CA VAL A 164 -2.10 4.03 4.90
C VAL A 164 -1.83 4.12 3.40
N GLY A 165 -2.70 3.58 2.54
CA GLY A 165 -2.44 3.39 1.12
C GLY A 165 -1.97 4.65 0.41
N ALA A 166 -2.74 5.73 0.46
CA ALA A 166 -2.39 6.96 -0.24
C ALA A 166 -1.09 7.61 0.27
N SER A 167 -0.84 7.59 1.58
CA SER A 167 0.41 8.10 2.16
C SER A 167 1.61 7.22 1.82
N VAL A 168 1.41 5.90 1.72
CA VAL A 168 2.44 4.95 1.26
C VAL A 168 2.80 5.21 -0.20
N VAL A 169 1.81 5.39 -1.11
CA VAL A 169 2.08 5.75 -2.50
C VAL A 169 2.84 7.05 -2.60
N ASN A 170 2.46 8.07 -1.82
CA ASN A 170 3.17 9.34 -1.77
C ASN A 170 4.63 9.17 -1.32
N ALA A 171 4.87 8.42 -0.24
CA ALA A 171 6.21 8.15 0.26
C ALA A 171 7.12 7.43 -0.76
N LEU A 172 6.53 6.52 -1.57
CA LEU A 172 7.23 5.69 -2.54
C LEU A 172 7.27 6.29 -3.96
N SER A 173 6.84 7.55 -4.11
CA SER A 173 6.85 8.30 -5.37
C SER A 173 7.87 9.42 -5.34
N ILE A 174 8.61 9.61 -6.44
CA ILE A 174 9.53 10.75 -6.58
C ILE A 174 8.74 12.07 -6.66
N ARG A 175 7.55 12.02 -7.27
CA ARG A 175 6.59 13.12 -7.27
C ARG A 175 5.16 12.59 -7.18
N MET A 176 4.30 13.35 -6.51
CA MET A 176 2.86 13.15 -6.51
C MET A 176 2.17 14.51 -6.61
N LYS A 177 1.06 14.56 -7.36
CA LYS A 177 0.16 15.71 -7.45
C LYS A 177 -1.25 15.23 -7.12
N ALA A 178 -1.86 15.89 -6.17
CA ALA A 178 -3.28 15.74 -5.85
C ALA A 178 -4.04 16.96 -6.35
N GLU A 179 -5.05 16.72 -7.17
CA GLU A 179 -6.00 17.72 -7.64
C GLU A 179 -7.39 17.32 -7.15
N VAL A 180 -8.07 18.24 -6.49
CA VAL A 180 -9.38 17.99 -5.90
C VAL A 180 -10.36 19.03 -6.39
N HIS A 181 -11.49 18.57 -6.92
CA HIS A 181 -12.61 19.39 -7.32
C HIS A 181 -13.77 19.21 -6.33
N ARG A 182 -14.04 20.25 -5.53
CA ARG A 182 -15.10 20.25 -4.52
C ARG A 182 -15.51 21.67 -4.14
N ASP A 183 -16.72 21.81 -3.65
CA ASP A 183 -17.25 23.04 -3.08
C ASP A 183 -17.06 24.28 -4.00
N GLY A 184 -17.17 24.06 -5.31
CA GLY A 184 -17.04 25.10 -6.33
C GLY A 184 -15.59 25.51 -6.68
N GLY A 185 -14.59 24.80 -6.15
CA GLY A 185 -13.18 25.09 -6.37
C GLY A 185 -12.38 23.89 -6.88
N LYS A 186 -11.28 24.21 -7.58
CA LYS A 186 -10.20 23.28 -7.90
C LYS A 186 -9.03 23.58 -6.98
N TYR A 187 -8.57 22.57 -6.27
CA TYR A 187 -7.49 22.63 -5.29
C TYR A 187 -6.35 21.74 -5.74
N ILE A 188 -5.10 22.22 -5.58
CA ILE A 188 -3.91 21.46 -5.94
C ILE A 188 -2.95 21.44 -4.76
N GLN A 189 -2.32 20.27 -4.55
CA GLN A 189 -1.16 20.13 -3.68
C GLN A 189 -0.17 19.14 -4.30
N GLU A 190 1.11 19.50 -4.28
CA GLU A 190 2.19 18.68 -4.81
C GLU A 190 3.10 18.18 -3.71
N TYR A 191 3.68 17.00 -3.95
CA TYR A 191 4.54 16.30 -3.01
C TYR A 191 5.80 15.78 -3.71
N LYS A 192 6.85 15.64 -2.93
CA LYS A 192 8.08 14.96 -3.32
C LYS A 192 8.48 13.97 -2.23
N GLN A 193 8.53 12.67 -2.56
CA GLN A 193 8.96 11.60 -1.63
C GLN A 193 8.23 11.69 -0.27
N GLY A 194 6.90 11.85 -0.32
CA GLY A 194 6.04 11.94 0.86
C GLY A 194 5.96 13.31 1.52
N LYS A 195 6.77 14.29 1.11
CA LYS A 195 6.80 15.63 1.70
C LYS A 195 6.04 16.65 0.86
N PRO A 196 5.13 17.47 1.41
CA PRO A 196 4.43 18.50 0.66
C PRO A 196 5.41 19.59 0.22
N LYS A 197 5.30 20.05 -1.04
CA LYS A 197 6.09 21.18 -1.55
C LYS A 197 5.55 22.53 -1.07
N ALA A 198 4.23 22.60 -0.89
CA ALA A 198 3.52 23.79 -0.40
C ALA A 198 2.19 23.36 0.21
N LYS A 199 1.52 24.29 0.90
CA LYS A 199 0.14 24.07 1.37
C LYS A 199 -0.81 23.93 0.19
N VAL A 200 -1.94 23.23 0.39
CA VAL A 200 -3.02 23.14 -0.60
C VAL A 200 -3.48 24.54 -1.00
N LYS A 201 -3.70 24.75 -2.30
CA LYS A 201 -4.16 26.02 -2.86
C LYS A 201 -5.38 25.81 -3.75
N MET A 202 -6.38 26.66 -3.60
CA MET A 202 -7.42 26.84 -4.60
C MET A 202 -6.80 27.59 -5.78
N VAL A 203 -6.84 27.00 -6.97
CA VAL A 203 -6.22 27.57 -8.18
C VAL A 203 -7.23 28.19 -9.11
N GLU A 204 -8.45 27.67 -9.14
CA GLU A 204 -9.54 28.19 -9.98
C GLU A 204 -10.91 27.75 -9.44
N LYS A 205 -11.98 28.36 -9.95
CA LYS A 205 -13.35 27.89 -9.74
C LYS A 205 -13.61 26.66 -10.60
N SER A 206 -14.32 25.68 -10.05
CA SER A 206 -14.68 24.45 -10.79
C SER A 206 -16.11 24.03 -10.46
N LYS A 207 -16.84 23.59 -11.51
CA LYS A 207 -18.14 22.95 -11.38
C LYS A 207 -18.01 21.41 -11.31
N LEU A 208 -16.81 20.89 -11.55
CA LEU A 208 -16.52 19.47 -11.45
C LEU A 208 -16.45 19.03 -10.00
N ARG A 209 -16.55 17.74 -9.80
CA ARG A 209 -16.44 17.09 -8.50
C ARG A 209 -15.61 15.83 -8.65
N GLY A 210 -14.68 15.60 -7.72
CA GLY A 210 -13.87 14.38 -7.69
C GLY A 210 -12.42 14.63 -7.29
N THR A 211 -11.62 13.57 -7.41
CA THR A 211 -10.20 13.59 -7.07
C THR A 211 -9.36 13.08 -8.24
N ILE A 212 -8.24 13.71 -8.45
CA ILE A 212 -7.20 13.26 -9.39
C ILE A 212 -5.92 13.07 -8.58
N ILE A 213 -5.36 11.87 -8.62
CA ILE A 213 -4.03 11.59 -8.09
C ILE A 213 -3.12 11.20 -9.24
N SER A 214 -2.05 11.96 -9.42
CA SER A 214 -0.97 11.64 -10.36
C SER A 214 0.30 11.36 -9.58
N PHE A 215 0.97 10.25 -9.85
CA PHE A 215 2.20 9.88 -9.15
C PHE A 215 3.20 9.20 -10.08
N GLU A 216 4.48 9.39 -9.78
CA GLU A 216 5.61 8.76 -10.46
C GLU A 216 6.39 7.94 -9.43
N PRO A 217 6.46 6.59 -9.57
CA PRO A 217 7.20 5.74 -8.64
C PRO A 217 8.68 6.14 -8.56
N ASP A 218 9.25 6.05 -7.36
CA ASP A 218 10.64 6.41 -7.12
C ASP A 218 11.59 5.29 -7.57
N VAL A 219 12.43 5.58 -8.56
CA VAL A 219 13.43 4.64 -9.12
C VAL A 219 14.53 4.25 -8.12
N GLU A 220 14.71 5.02 -7.04
CA GLU A 220 15.60 4.61 -5.94
C GLU A 220 15.04 3.43 -5.15
N ILE A 221 13.71 3.25 -5.17
CA ILE A 221 12.99 2.17 -4.46
C ILE A 221 12.66 1.02 -5.41
N PHE A 222 12.13 1.35 -6.60
CA PHE A 222 11.76 0.38 -7.63
C PHE A 222 12.86 0.30 -8.68
N LYS A 223 13.64 -0.79 -8.66
CA LYS A 223 14.76 -0.97 -9.61
C LYS A 223 14.31 -0.94 -11.07
N GLU A 224 13.08 -1.42 -11.33
CA GLU A 224 12.45 -1.42 -12.65
C GLU A 224 11.02 -0.90 -12.49
N VAL A 225 10.72 0.23 -13.15
CA VAL A 225 9.37 0.80 -13.21
C VAL A 225 8.74 0.42 -14.54
N LYS A 226 8.14 -0.79 -14.56
CA LYS A 226 7.46 -1.31 -15.75
C LYS A 226 6.09 -1.85 -15.36
N PHE A 227 5.06 -1.11 -15.72
CA PHE A 227 3.68 -1.55 -15.54
C PHE A 227 3.27 -2.53 -16.64
N ASP A 228 2.70 -3.68 -16.26
CA ASP A 228 2.14 -4.66 -17.18
C ASP A 228 0.70 -4.28 -17.53
N TRP A 229 0.48 -3.89 -18.79
CA TRP A 229 -0.84 -3.48 -19.29
C TRP A 229 -1.87 -4.61 -19.21
N ASN A 230 -1.50 -5.83 -19.59
CA ASN A 230 -2.44 -6.95 -19.58
C ASN A 230 -2.89 -7.29 -18.15
N ARG A 231 -1.98 -7.24 -17.20
CA ARG A 231 -2.28 -7.43 -15.78
C ARG A 231 -3.24 -6.33 -15.28
N ILE A 232 -3.02 -5.07 -15.66
CA ILE A 232 -3.88 -3.94 -15.30
C ILE A 232 -5.28 -4.15 -15.89
N VAL A 233 -5.38 -4.45 -17.18
CA VAL A 233 -6.66 -4.70 -17.87
C VAL A 233 -7.43 -5.84 -17.22
N HIS A 234 -6.75 -6.96 -16.92
CA HIS A 234 -7.38 -8.11 -16.27
C HIS A 234 -7.91 -7.75 -14.87
N HIS A 235 -7.05 -7.17 -14.03
CA HIS A 235 -7.41 -6.82 -12.66
C HIS A 235 -8.60 -5.83 -12.60
N TYR A 236 -8.56 -4.75 -13.38
CA TYR A 236 -9.62 -3.73 -13.30
C TYR A 236 -10.92 -4.14 -14.00
N ARG A 237 -10.88 -5.09 -14.93
CA ARG A 237 -12.09 -5.76 -15.41
C ARG A 237 -12.80 -6.52 -14.28
N GLU A 238 -12.04 -7.26 -13.46
CA GLU A 238 -12.60 -7.97 -12.30
C GLU A 238 -13.16 -6.98 -11.27
N GLN A 239 -12.44 -5.89 -10.98
CA GLN A 239 -12.94 -4.85 -10.09
C GLN A 239 -14.27 -4.21 -10.58
N ALA A 240 -14.45 -4.07 -11.89
CA ALA A 240 -15.68 -3.52 -12.45
C ALA A 240 -16.92 -4.43 -12.24
N TYR A 241 -16.73 -5.74 -12.06
CA TYR A 241 -17.83 -6.64 -11.68
C TYR A 241 -18.24 -6.48 -10.23
N LEU A 242 -17.33 -6.09 -9.35
CA LEU A 242 -17.57 -6.01 -7.90
C LEU A 242 -18.39 -4.78 -7.50
N VAL A 243 -18.43 -3.75 -8.35
CA VAL A 243 -19.22 -2.53 -8.09
C VAL A 243 -20.17 -2.29 -9.27
N LYS A 244 -21.43 -2.66 -9.09
CA LYS A 244 -22.45 -2.48 -10.12
C LYS A 244 -22.49 -1.06 -10.65
N LYS A 245 -22.61 -0.92 -11.98
CA LYS A 245 -22.74 0.37 -12.68
C LYS A 245 -21.53 1.30 -12.52
N LEU A 246 -20.43 0.85 -11.95
CA LEU A 246 -19.17 1.58 -11.99
C LEU A 246 -18.53 1.43 -13.37
N ARG A 247 -18.18 2.55 -13.99
CA ARG A 247 -17.41 2.60 -15.22
C ARG A 247 -15.96 2.78 -14.91
N ILE A 248 -15.11 1.87 -15.39
CA ILE A 248 -13.66 1.95 -15.24
C ILE A 248 -13.03 2.07 -16.64
N SER A 249 -12.38 3.19 -16.92
CA SER A 249 -11.63 3.41 -18.17
C SER A 249 -10.15 3.31 -17.93
N LEU A 250 -9.45 2.59 -18.79
CA LEU A 250 -8.00 2.39 -18.77
C LEU A 250 -7.39 2.95 -20.05
N ILE A 251 -6.29 3.67 -19.94
CA ILE A 251 -5.56 4.28 -21.07
C ILE A 251 -4.08 3.98 -20.90
N ASP A 252 -3.44 3.40 -21.92
CA ASP A 252 -1.99 3.23 -22.00
C ASP A 252 -1.40 4.21 -23.00
N ALA A 253 -1.04 5.38 -22.53
CA ALA A 253 -0.43 6.43 -23.34
C ALA A 253 1.09 6.55 -23.10
N ARG A 254 1.75 5.51 -22.59
CA ARG A 254 3.21 5.53 -22.32
C ARG A 254 4.02 5.79 -23.58
N ASP A 255 3.61 5.23 -24.71
CA ASP A 255 4.28 5.35 -26.00
C ASP A 255 3.65 6.43 -26.90
N TYR A 256 2.74 7.25 -26.37
CA TYR A 256 2.11 8.30 -27.14
C TYR A 256 3.11 9.40 -27.50
N ALA A 257 3.33 9.61 -28.80
CA ALA A 257 4.33 10.54 -29.30
C ALA A 257 3.90 12.03 -29.21
N GLY A 258 2.61 12.28 -29.01
CA GLY A 258 2.07 13.63 -28.89
C GLY A 258 2.28 14.22 -27.50
N LYS A 259 2.02 15.52 -27.36
CA LYS A 259 2.06 16.21 -26.07
C LYS A 259 0.76 15.94 -25.31
N ILE A 260 0.85 15.35 -24.12
CA ILE A 260 -0.25 15.20 -23.20
C ILE A 260 -0.23 16.37 -22.23
N PRO A 261 -1.29 17.19 -22.12
CA PRO A 261 -1.35 18.28 -21.15
C PRO A 261 -1.38 17.70 -19.72
N GLU A 262 -0.56 18.23 -18.83
CA GLU A 262 -0.59 17.84 -17.42
C GLU A 262 -1.80 18.41 -16.69
N ASP A 263 -2.37 19.49 -17.20
CA ASP A 263 -3.48 20.24 -16.60
C ASP A 263 -4.57 20.56 -17.64
N GLY A 264 -5.75 20.89 -17.17
CA GLY A 264 -6.86 21.37 -18.01
C GLY A 264 -7.87 20.32 -18.42
N TYR A 265 -7.60 19.03 -18.19
CA TYR A 265 -8.54 17.95 -18.49
C TYR A 265 -8.83 17.13 -17.25
N PHE A 266 -10.12 16.95 -16.98
CA PHE A 266 -10.54 16.09 -15.89
C PHE A 266 -10.39 14.63 -16.29
N TYR A 267 -10.80 14.26 -17.51
CA TYR A 267 -10.62 12.93 -18.07
C TYR A 267 -9.77 12.97 -19.35
N PHE A 268 -8.75 12.13 -19.43
CA PHE A 268 -7.93 12.01 -20.64
C PHE A 268 -8.65 11.28 -21.77
N LYS A 269 -9.68 10.51 -21.48
CA LYS A 269 -10.57 9.97 -22.51
C LYS A 269 -11.14 11.06 -23.42
N GLU A 270 -11.37 12.27 -22.91
CA GLU A 270 -11.89 13.40 -23.67
C GLU A 270 -10.88 13.93 -24.72
N LEU A 271 -9.60 13.62 -24.56
CA LEU A 271 -8.55 13.99 -25.50
C LEU A 271 -8.58 13.17 -26.80
N GLY A 272 -9.26 12.03 -26.82
CA GLY A 272 -9.28 11.13 -27.98
C GLY A 272 -7.91 10.64 -28.39
N LEU A 273 -7.02 10.35 -27.40
CA LEU A 273 -5.67 9.89 -27.67
C LEU A 273 -5.67 8.60 -28.50
N GLU A 274 -4.88 8.55 -29.56
CA GLU A 274 -4.60 7.32 -30.31
C GLU A 274 -3.64 6.43 -29.48
N ALA A 275 -4.16 5.82 -28.44
CA ALA A 275 -3.45 4.96 -27.49
C ALA A 275 -4.31 3.75 -27.12
N PRO A 276 -3.70 2.60 -26.75
CA PRO A 276 -4.44 1.46 -26.24
C PRO A 276 -5.34 1.88 -25.09
N SER A 277 -6.63 1.61 -25.22
CA SER A 277 -7.62 1.96 -24.21
C SER A 277 -8.76 0.95 -24.14
N THR A 278 -9.34 0.81 -22.96
CA THR A 278 -10.52 -0.04 -22.76
C THR A 278 -11.39 0.54 -21.66
N THR A 279 -12.68 0.23 -21.70
CA THR A 279 -13.64 0.66 -20.68
C THR A 279 -14.51 -0.51 -20.26
N PHE A 280 -14.62 -0.74 -18.97
CA PHE A 280 -15.48 -1.75 -18.37
C PHE A 280 -16.67 -1.10 -17.69
N TYR A 281 -17.85 -1.72 -17.89
CA TYR A 281 -19.11 -1.31 -17.26
C TYR A 281 -20.04 -2.50 -17.20
N PHE A 282 -20.43 -2.92 -16.01
CA PHE A 282 -21.29 -4.10 -15.82
C PHE A 282 -22.47 -3.76 -14.91
N GLU A 283 -23.65 -3.59 -15.51
CA GLU A 283 -24.87 -3.29 -14.74
C GLU A 283 -25.27 -4.40 -13.78
N GLY A 284 -25.06 -5.66 -14.19
CA GLY A 284 -25.39 -6.84 -13.40
C GLY A 284 -24.35 -7.21 -12.35
N GLY A 285 -23.23 -6.49 -12.26
CA GLY A 285 -22.19 -6.78 -11.27
C GLY A 285 -21.71 -8.23 -11.37
N ILE A 286 -21.68 -8.97 -10.25
CA ILE A 286 -21.25 -10.37 -10.19
C ILE A 286 -22.13 -11.33 -11.01
N VAL A 287 -23.39 -10.99 -11.30
CA VAL A 287 -24.22 -11.77 -12.24
C VAL A 287 -23.61 -11.72 -13.65
N SER A 288 -23.17 -10.53 -14.09
CA SER A 288 -22.46 -10.36 -15.36
C SER A 288 -21.13 -11.12 -15.39
N MET A 289 -20.45 -11.21 -14.25
CA MET A 289 -19.23 -11.99 -14.09
C MET A 289 -19.48 -13.49 -14.30
N VAL A 290 -20.46 -14.06 -13.62
CA VAL A 290 -20.86 -15.48 -13.79
C VAL A 290 -21.27 -15.75 -15.23
N ALA A 291 -22.07 -14.86 -15.84
CA ALA A 291 -22.46 -14.99 -17.24
C ALA A 291 -21.26 -14.97 -18.20
N HIS A 292 -20.26 -14.14 -17.92
CA HIS A 292 -19.03 -14.04 -18.71
C HIS A 292 -18.20 -15.34 -18.64
N TYR A 293 -17.98 -15.87 -17.44
CA TYR A 293 -17.20 -17.11 -17.26
C TYR A 293 -17.89 -18.32 -17.86
N ASN A 294 -19.23 -18.36 -17.81
CA ASN A 294 -20.03 -19.49 -18.32
C ASN A 294 -20.49 -19.30 -19.78
N LYS A 295 -20.02 -18.27 -20.51
CA LYS A 295 -20.53 -17.96 -21.85
C LYS A 295 -20.38 -19.11 -22.83
N ASP A 296 -19.29 -19.85 -22.77
CA ASP A 296 -18.93 -20.95 -23.67
C ASP A 296 -19.20 -22.34 -23.04
N GLN A 297 -19.79 -22.37 -21.83
CA GLN A 297 -20.11 -23.61 -21.11
C GLN A 297 -21.55 -24.08 -21.36
N LYS A 298 -21.73 -25.39 -21.30
CA LYS A 298 -23.09 -25.97 -21.31
C LYS A 298 -23.71 -25.81 -19.94
N LYS A 299 -24.74 -24.95 -19.88
CA LYS A 299 -25.40 -24.57 -18.62
C LYS A 299 -26.38 -25.66 -18.19
N VAL A 300 -26.41 -26.00 -16.91
CA VAL A 300 -27.38 -26.93 -16.31
C VAL A 300 -28.72 -26.23 -16.07
N GLN A 301 -28.67 -24.93 -15.69
CA GLN A 301 -29.84 -24.07 -15.62
C GLN A 301 -29.61 -22.76 -16.35
N ASP A 302 -30.65 -22.21 -16.99
CA ASP A 302 -30.56 -20.97 -17.77
C ASP A 302 -30.37 -19.75 -16.88
N LYS A 303 -31.05 -19.72 -15.73
CA LYS A 303 -30.98 -18.57 -14.81
C LYS A 303 -29.83 -18.67 -13.84
N ILE A 304 -29.08 -17.58 -13.71
CA ILE A 304 -28.11 -17.41 -12.65
C ILE A 304 -28.86 -17.20 -11.33
N PHE A 305 -28.58 -18.02 -10.32
CA PHE A 305 -29.06 -17.76 -8.97
C PHE A 305 -28.35 -16.52 -8.45
N TYR A 306 -29.13 -15.61 -7.87
CA TYR A 306 -28.60 -14.36 -7.34
C TYR A 306 -29.29 -13.95 -6.05
N VAL A 307 -28.50 -13.56 -5.05
CA VAL A 307 -28.95 -13.00 -3.77
C VAL A 307 -28.12 -11.77 -3.48
N ASP A 308 -28.80 -10.70 -3.06
CA ASP A 308 -28.20 -9.47 -2.54
C ASP A 308 -29.00 -9.11 -1.28
N LYS A 309 -28.36 -9.18 -0.11
CA LYS A 309 -29.05 -9.06 1.17
C LYS A 309 -28.20 -8.38 2.22
N ASP A 310 -28.78 -7.36 2.84
CA ASP A 310 -28.27 -6.81 4.09
C ASP A 310 -28.63 -7.73 5.26
N VAL A 311 -27.65 -8.06 6.09
CA VAL A 311 -27.83 -8.85 7.30
C VAL A 311 -27.47 -8.00 8.54
N PRO A 312 -27.98 -8.36 9.76
CA PRO A 312 -27.65 -7.63 10.97
C PRO A 312 -26.15 -7.49 11.19
N GLY A 313 -25.70 -6.32 11.63
CA GLY A 313 -24.28 -6.01 11.87
C GLY A 313 -23.61 -5.20 10.73
N ASP A 314 -24.39 -4.53 9.90
CA ASP A 314 -23.92 -3.74 8.74
C ASP A 314 -23.13 -4.59 7.72
N ILE A 315 -23.54 -5.83 7.55
CA ILE A 315 -22.96 -6.78 6.60
C ILE A 315 -23.88 -6.88 5.38
N ASN A 316 -23.36 -6.62 4.18
CA ASN A 316 -24.00 -6.93 2.92
C ASN A 316 -23.45 -8.24 2.36
N VAL A 317 -24.33 -9.13 1.89
CA VAL A 317 -23.96 -10.41 1.28
C VAL A 317 -24.51 -10.44 -0.13
N GLU A 318 -23.63 -10.55 -1.12
CA GLU A 318 -23.98 -10.68 -2.52
C GLU A 318 -23.43 -12.00 -3.06
N ILE A 319 -24.29 -12.85 -3.64
CA ILE A 319 -23.94 -14.17 -4.15
C ILE A 319 -24.56 -14.34 -5.54
N ALA A 320 -23.76 -14.78 -6.51
CA ALA A 320 -24.23 -15.25 -7.81
C ALA A 320 -23.63 -16.61 -8.12
N LEU A 321 -24.44 -17.56 -8.57
CA LEU A 321 -23.98 -18.90 -8.96
C LEU A 321 -24.77 -19.47 -10.12
N GLN A 322 -24.12 -20.31 -10.92
CA GLN A 322 -24.73 -21.08 -11.99
C GLN A 322 -23.96 -22.38 -12.18
N TYR A 323 -24.66 -23.49 -12.30
CA TYR A 323 -24.05 -24.78 -12.60
C TYR A 323 -23.87 -24.96 -14.11
N VAL A 324 -22.71 -25.52 -14.46
CA VAL A 324 -22.36 -25.93 -15.84
C VAL A 324 -22.05 -27.43 -15.88
N ASP A 325 -22.22 -28.04 -17.04
CA ASP A 325 -21.92 -29.46 -17.28
C ASP A 325 -20.40 -29.64 -17.49
N ASP A 326 -19.63 -29.38 -16.42
CA ASP A 326 -18.19 -29.52 -16.33
C ASP A 326 -17.79 -29.96 -14.91
N ILE A 327 -16.62 -30.55 -14.78
CA ILE A 327 -16.03 -30.94 -13.49
C ILE A 327 -15.22 -29.84 -12.83
N THR A 328 -15.07 -28.68 -13.49
CA THR A 328 -14.31 -27.54 -12.98
C THR A 328 -15.21 -26.65 -12.10
N GLU A 329 -14.63 -26.14 -11.02
CA GLU A 329 -15.25 -25.16 -10.12
C GLU A 329 -14.45 -23.84 -10.16
N HIS A 330 -15.16 -22.73 -10.34
CA HIS A 330 -14.58 -21.40 -10.23
C HIS A 330 -15.22 -20.69 -9.03
N ILE A 331 -14.44 -20.49 -7.99
CA ILE A 331 -14.79 -19.67 -6.82
C ILE A 331 -14.00 -18.36 -6.94
N LEU A 332 -14.72 -17.23 -6.96
CA LEU A 332 -14.16 -15.89 -7.19
C LEU A 332 -14.51 -14.96 -6.04
#